data_91cb618652e9f4eb8180c619a9d89153
#
_entry.id   91cb618652e9f4eb8180c619a9d89153
#
_cell.length_a   1.000
_cell.length_b   1.000
_cell.length_c   1.000
_cell.angle_alpha   90.00
_cell.angle_beta   90.00
_cell.angle_gamma   90.00
#
_symmetry.space_group_name_H-M   'P 1'
#
loop_
_entity.id
_entity.type
_entity.pdbx_description
1 polymer ?
#
loop_
_entity_poly.entity_id
_entity_poly.type
_entity_poly.pdbx_seq_one_letter_code
_entity_poly.pdbx_strand_id
1 'polypeptide(L)'
;MIAQVMELNDSEAVDLHDFKIYNIFQSFIGAHAMNSERTAGEYRSRITEFFQIVLKKPIQLVKEEDVVNIERLDIQNYISKLLENGNSKKTIKTKLNSVSSFYSEMMKNKILLNPSILRVNMKTTTKHHDSLSFHELEELYEFMEGEKELSLEKRLVTKFFATTANRRSVTFNMTWDDITQKNDVVTGKKVWVVTVIAKGEKESEKPISDEFYEELQQLNNGQEKVFNLSSRTYERALERFSKKLGRKVTIHGLKATAVTIGYQMTKDINLCKQLADHEDISTTGIYLKEEKSYTNQLSYNMSRKLDDSILKDMSKEDLLSFLESNEDIKNSILMRLGV
;
A
#
# COMPACT_ATOMS: atom_id res chain seq x y z
N MET A 1 -3.23 -38.70 0.10
CA MET A 1 -4.51 -39.32 0.51
C MET A 1 -5.58 -38.30 0.18
N ILE A 2 -6.42 -38.42 -0.79
CA ILE A 2 -7.14 -39.52 -1.41
C ILE A 2 -7.32 -39.15 -2.88
N ALA A 3 -6.81 -39.97 -3.78
CA ALA A 3 -7.26 -40.02 -5.15
C ALA A 3 -8.56 -40.85 -5.14
N GLN A 4 -9.71 -40.23 -5.34
CA GLN A 4 -10.90 -40.95 -5.79
C GLN A 4 -10.84 -41.01 -7.31
N VAL A 5 -10.41 -42.15 -7.81
CA VAL A 5 -10.55 -42.53 -9.19
C VAL A 5 -12.04 -42.76 -9.42
N MET A 6 -12.70 -41.88 -10.17
CA MET A 6 -13.96 -42.20 -10.80
C MET A 6 -13.66 -43.16 -11.94
N GLU A 7 -14.11 -44.38 -11.83
CA GLU A 7 -14.20 -45.31 -12.96
C GLU A 7 -15.14 -44.70 -14.00
N LEU A 8 -14.57 -44.21 -15.09
CA LEU A 8 -15.29 -43.84 -16.31
C LEU A 8 -15.39 -45.11 -17.19
N ASN A 9 -16.62 -45.45 -17.50
CA ASN A 9 -16.92 -46.51 -18.47
C ASN A 9 -16.20 -46.30 -19.80
N ASP A 10 -15.54 -47.33 -20.30
CA ASP A 10 -14.90 -47.42 -21.59
C ASP A 10 -15.91 -47.17 -22.73
N SER A 11 -15.98 -45.95 -23.27
CA SER A 11 -16.47 -45.70 -24.63
C SER A 11 -16.40 -44.25 -25.13
N GLU A 12 -15.81 -43.31 -24.42
CA GLU A 12 -15.49 -42.00 -25.02
C GLU A 12 -14.01 -41.68 -24.79
N ALA A 13 -13.23 -41.71 -25.86
CA ALA A 13 -11.91 -41.15 -25.86
C ALA A 13 -12.05 -39.66 -25.52
N VAL A 14 -11.70 -39.28 -24.30
CA VAL A 14 -11.72 -37.88 -23.85
C VAL A 14 -10.70 -37.14 -24.71
N ASP A 15 -11.20 -36.31 -25.66
CA ASP A 15 -10.37 -35.52 -26.53
C ASP A 15 -9.54 -34.54 -25.68
N LEU A 16 -8.23 -34.63 -25.77
CA LEU A 16 -7.29 -33.72 -25.09
C LEU A 16 -7.54 -32.23 -25.43
N HIS A 17 -8.25 -31.96 -26.54
CA HIS A 17 -8.76 -30.63 -26.88
C HIS A 17 -9.82 -30.10 -25.90
N ASP A 18 -10.60 -30.99 -25.28
CA ASP A 18 -11.64 -30.58 -24.34
C ASP A 18 -11.10 -29.90 -23.06
N PHE A 19 -9.81 -30.08 -22.73
CA PHE A 19 -9.17 -29.48 -21.57
C PHE A 19 -8.23 -28.32 -21.89
N LYS A 20 -8.18 -27.84 -23.14
CA LYS A 20 -7.22 -26.79 -23.56
C LYS A 20 -7.30 -25.54 -22.69
N ILE A 21 -8.50 -25.01 -22.46
CA ILE A 21 -8.71 -23.80 -21.62
C ILE A 21 -8.23 -24.05 -20.21
N TYR A 22 -8.57 -25.20 -19.62
CA TYR A 22 -8.16 -25.55 -18.26
C TYR A 22 -6.63 -25.71 -18.13
N ASN A 23 -5.97 -26.30 -19.10
CA ASN A 23 -4.53 -26.45 -19.13
C ASN A 23 -3.83 -25.09 -19.21
N ILE A 24 -4.33 -24.16 -20.05
CA ILE A 24 -3.83 -22.78 -20.12
C ILE A 24 -4.05 -22.08 -18.76
N PHE A 25 -5.21 -22.29 -18.13
CA PHE A 25 -5.53 -21.73 -16.83
C PHE A 25 -4.56 -22.23 -15.74
N GLN A 26 -4.29 -23.53 -15.69
CA GLN A 26 -3.35 -24.09 -14.71
C GLN A 26 -1.93 -23.54 -14.91
N SER A 27 -1.47 -23.47 -16.17
CA SER A 27 -0.17 -22.86 -16.50
C SER A 27 -0.10 -21.39 -16.10
N PHE A 28 -1.15 -20.61 -16.38
CA PHE A 28 -1.25 -19.21 -16.00
C PHE A 28 -1.20 -19.00 -14.48
N ILE A 29 -1.95 -19.82 -13.74
CA ILE A 29 -1.94 -19.76 -12.26
C ILE A 29 -0.58 -20.19 -11.71
N GLY A 30 0.05 -21.25 -12.28
CA GLY A 30 1.39 -21.71 -11.89
C GLY A 30 2.46 -20.64 -12.08
N ALA A 31 2.44 -19.93 -13.21
CA ALA A 31 3.36 -18.83 -13.47
C ALA A 31 3.23 -17.67 -12.47
N HIS A 32 2.02 -17.38 -12.03
CA HIS A 32 1.79 -16.38 -10.97
C HIS A 32 2.19 -16.88 -9.58
N ALA A 33 2.05 -18.17 -9.30
CA ALA A 33 2.43 -18.77 -8.02
C ALA A 33 3.94 -18.73 -7.79
N MET A 34 4.75 -18.82 -8.85
CA MET A 34 6.22 -18.65 -8.76
C MET A 34 6.63 -17.32 -8.14
N ASN A 35 5.83 -16.25 -8.34
CA ASN A 35 6.11 -14.94 -7.79
C ASN A 35 5.33 -14.67 -6.49
N SER A 36 4.09 -15.18 -6.36
CA SER A 36 3.25 -14.96 -5.19
C SER A 36 2.03 -15.90 -5.19
N GLU A 37 2.01 -16.85 -4.27
CA GLU A 37 0.87 -17.73 -4.03
C GLU A 37 -0.43 -16.98 -3.77
N ARG A 38 -0.36 -15.87 -3.02
CA ARG A 38 -1.52 -15.01 -2.77
C ARG A 38 -2.09 -14.44 -4.06
N THR A 39 -1.23 -13.91 -4.94
CA THR A 39 -1.64 -13.35 -6.23
C THR A 39 -2.25 -14.42 -7.11
N ALA A 40 -1.63 -15.60 -7.17
CA ALA A 40 -2.17 -16.75 -7.90
C ALA A 40 -3.57 -17.15 -7.37
N GLY A 41 -3.76 -17.21 -6.05
CA GLY A 41 -5.06 -17.49 -5.42
C GLY A 41 -6.14 -16.47 -5.78
N GLU A 42 -5.77 -15.17 -5.84
CA GLU A 42 -6.69 -14.10 -6.25
C GLU A 42 -7.08 -14.21 -7.74
N TYR A 43 -6.13 -14.51 -8.63
CA TYR A 43 -6.41 -14.77 -10.04
C TYR A 43 -7.31 -16.00 -10.20
N ARG A 44 -6.96 -17.10 -9.53
CA ARG A 44 -7.76 -18.33 -9.56
C ARG A 44 -9.20 -18.06 -9.18
N SER A 45 -9.44 -17.43 -8.05
CA SER A 45 -10.79 -17.12 -7.55
C SER A 45 -11.58 -16.26 -8.54
N ARG A 46 -10.99 -15.17 -9.05
CA ARG A 46 -11.69 -14.23 -9.93
C ARG A 46 -12.02 -14.80 -11.29
N ILE A 47 -11.09 -15.59 -11.88
CA ILE A 47 -11.28 -16.22 -13.18
C ILE A 47 -12.33 -17.35 -13.08
N THR A 48 -12.25 -18.18 -12.03
CA THR A 48 -13.25 -19.23 -11.79
C THR A 48 -14.65 -18.64 -11.58
N GLU A 49 -14.75 -17.56 -10.76
CA GLU A 49 -16.02 -16.85 -10.57
C GLU A 49 -16.59 -16.30 -11.89
N PHE A 50 -15.73 -15.74 -12.74
CA PHE A 50 -16.14 -15.21 -14.04
C PHE A 50 -16.81 -16.27 -14.91
N PHE A 51 -16.15 -17.39 -15.15
CA PHE A 51 -16.71 -18.46 -16.00
C PHE A 51 -17.95 -19.11 -15.37
N GLN A 52 -17.97 -19.25 -14.03
CA GLN A 52 -19.15 -19.76 -13.32
C GLN A 52 -20.37 -18.85 -13.50
N ILE A 53 -20.19 -17.53 -13.52
CA ILE A 53 -21.29 -16.57 -13.66
C ILE A 53 -21.70 -16.43 -15.14
N VAL A 54 -20.72 -16.29 -16.05
CA VAL A 54 -20.98 -15.99 -17.47
C VAL A 54 -21.45 -17.23 -18.23
N LEU A 55 -20.74 -18.33 -18.06
CA LEU A 55 -21.02 -19.57 -18.82
C LEU A 55 -21.84 -20.57 -18.00
N LYS A 56 -22.02 -20.34 -16.70
CA LYS A 56 -22.64 -21.31 -15.76
C LYS A 56 -21.91 -22.65 -15.74
N LYS A 57 -20.63 -22.65 -16.09
CA LYS A 57 -19.76 -23.82 -16.16
C LYS A 57 -18.57 -23.64 -15.21
N PRO A 58 -18.11 -24.69 -14.52
CA PRO A 58 -16.80 -24.67 -13.86
C PRO A 58 -15.69 -24.62 -14.91
N ILE A 59 -14.58 -23.96 -14.57
CA ILE A 59 -13.46 -23.71 -15.51
C ILE A 59 -12.93 -24.99 -16.17
N GLN A 60 -13.04 -26.14 -15.49
CA GLN A 60 -12.62 -27.46 -15.99
C GLN A 60 -13.41 -27.92 -17.21
N LEU A 61 -14.64 -27.45 -17.35
CA LEU A 61 -15.56 -27.83 -18.43
C LEU A 61 -15.72 -26.74 -19.50
N VAL A 62 -14.93 -25.67 -19.40
CA VAL A 62 -14.96 -24.58 -20.39
C VAL A 62 -14.16 -24.99 -21.61
N LYS A 63 -14.80 -24.98 -22.78
CA LYS A 63 -14.20 -25.25 -24.09
C LYS A 63 -13.80 -23.95 -24.80
N GLU A 64 -12.99 -24.06 -25.84
CA GLU A 64 -12.55 -22.92 -26.65
C GLU A 64 -13.74 -22.19 -27.28
N GLU A 65 -14.71 -22.95 -27.82
CA GLU A 65 -15.94 -22.40 -28.39
C GLU A 65 -16.77 -21.58 -27.39
N ASP A 66 -16.84 -22.01 -26.13
CA ASP A 66 -17.53 -21.27 -25.08
C ASP A 66 -16.93 -19.88 -24.87
N VAL A 67 -15.58 -19.79 -24.88
CA VAL A 67 -14.87 -18.54 -24.61
C VAL A 67 -14.94 -17.59 -25.81
N VAL A 68 -14.82 -18.14 -27.03
CA VAL A 68 -14.90 -17.36 -28.29
C VAL A 68 -16.29 -16.73 -28.48
N ASN A 69 -17.34 -17.39 -28.01
CA ASN A 69 -18.72 -16.93 -28.12
C ASN A 69 -19.15 -15.97 -27.01
N ILE A 70 -18.28 -15.63 -26.06
CA ILE A 70 -18.60 -14.60 -25.05
C ILE A 70 -18.67 -13.23 -25.72
N GLU A 71 -19.83 -12.60 -25.59
CA GLU A 71 -20.10 -11.29 -26.17
C GLU A 71 -20.04 -10.15 -25.13
N ARG A 72 -20.08 -8.92 -25.63
CA ARG A 72 -20.11 -7.73 -24.78
C ARG A 72 -21.33 -7.70 -23.84
N LEU A 73 -22.47 -8.25 -24.28
CA LEU A 73 -23.69 -8.33 -23.46
C LEU A 73 -23.49 -9.23 -22.25
N ASP A 74 -22.76 -10.33 -22.37
CA ASP A 74 -22.44 -11.23 -21.26
C ASP A 74 -21.58 -10.52 -20.20
N ILE A 75 -20.63 -9.69 -20.64
CA ILE A 75 -19.82 -8.86 -19.75
C ILE A 75 -20.66 -7.82 -19.02
N GLN A 76 -21.64 -7.21 -19.69
CA GLN A 76 -22.57 -6.27 -19.06
C GLN A 76 -23.45 -6.98 -18.01
N ASN A 77 -23.96 -8.16 -18.32
CA ASN A 77 -24.74 -8.99 -17.39
C ASN A 77 -23.88 -9.42 -16.18
N TYR A 78 -22.61 -9.80 -16.41
CA TYR A 78 -21.68 -10.11 -15.34
C TYR A 78 -21.46 -8.92 -14.40
N ILE A 79 -21.25 -7.72 -14.95
CA ILE A 79 -21.08 -6.49 -14.17
C ILE A 79 -22.34 -6.20 -13.35
N SER A 80 -23.53 -6.29 -13.97
CA SER A 80 -24.80 -6.08 -13.28
C SER A 80 -24.97 -7.05 -12.12
N LYS A 81 -24.65 -8.33 -12.34
CA LYS A 81 -24.70 -9.35 -11.29
C LYS A 81 -23.75 -9.06 -10.13
N LEU A 82 -22.52 -8.58 -10.42
CA LEU A 82 -21.58 -8.20 -9.39
C LEU A 82 -22.05 -6.96 -8.60
N LEU A 83 -22.69 -5.99 -9.26
CA LEU A 83 -23.27 -4.82 -8.58
C LEU A 83 -24.43 -5.24 -7.65
N GLU A 84 -25.33 -6.12 -8.11
CA GLU A 84 -26.39 -6.69 -7.28
C GLU A 84 -25.85 -7.40 -6.05
N ASN A 85 -24.71 -8.11 -6.19
CA ASN A 85 -24.02 -8.76 -5.09
C ASN A 85 -23.22 -7.76 -4.18
N GLY A 86 -23.40 -6.45 -4.35
CA GLY A 86 -22.79 -5.41 -3.51
C GLY A 86 -21.31 -5.13 -3.81
N ASN A 87 -20.75 -5.63 -4.92
CA ASN A 87 -19.35 -5.34 -5.25
C ASN A 87 -19.16 -3.87 -5.64
N SER A 88 -18.09 -3.25 -5.15
CA SER A 88 -17.71 -1.90 -5.54
C SER A 88 -17.24 -1.85 -7.00
N LYS A 89 -17.43 -0.72 -7.69
CA LYS A 89 -16.92 -0.51 -9.07
C LYS A 89 -15.41 -0.79 -9.18
N LYS A 90 -14.63 -0.46 -8.14
CA LYS A 90 -13.19 -0.75 -8.07
C LYS A 90 -12.92 -2.26 -8.03
N THR A 91 -13.69 -3.00 -7.24
CA THR A 91 -13.60 -4.47 -7.15
C THR A 91 -13.92 -5.10 -8.49
N ILE A 92 -15.01 -4.66 -9.15
CA ILE A 92 -15.43 -5.16 -10.47
C ILE A 92 -14.33 -4.90 -11.50
N LYS A 93 -13.75 -3.69 -11.54
CA LYS A 93 -12.65 -3.38 -12.44
C LYS A 93 -11.43 -4.29 -12.19
N THR A 94 -11.12 -4.59 -10.94
CA THR A 94 -10.03 -5.50 -10.59
C THR A 94 -10.32 -6.94 -11.06
N LYS A 95 -11.57 -7.42 -10.93
CA LYS A 95 -11.97 -8.73 -11.44
C LYS A 95 -11.87 -8.79 -12.97
N LEU A 96 -12.37 -7.78 -13.68
CA LEU A 96 -12.25 -7.69 -15.13
C LEU A 96 -10.79 -7.62 -15.61
N ASN A 97 -9.92 -6.91 -14.90
CA ASN A 97 -8.49 -6.88 -15.22
C ASN A 97 -7.86 -8.29 -15.08
N SER A 98 -8.26 -9.05 -14.06
CA SER A 98 -7.79 -10.44 -13.91
C SER A 98 -8.23 -11.32 -15.08
N VAL A 99 -9.47 -11.21 -15.51
CA VAL A 99 -9.99 -11.92 -16.69
C VAL A 99 -9.28 -11.46 -17.96
N SER A 100 -9.04 -10.16 -18.13
CA SER A 100 -8.31 -9.60 -19.29
C SER A 100 -6.87 -10.12 -19.38
N SER A 101 -6.21 -10.28 -18.24
CA SER A 101 -4.88 -10.88 -18.18
C SER A 101 -4.91 -12.35 -18.66
N PHE A 102 -5.93 -13.10 -18.24
CA PHE A 102 -6.09 -14.48 -18.67
C PHE A 102 -6.49 -14.57 -20.16
N TYR A 103 -7.33 -13.67 -20.69
CA TYR A 103 -7.61 -13.55 -22.11
C TYR A 103 -6.33 -13.32 -22.92
N SER A 104 -5.45 -12.45 -22.43
CA SER A 104 -4.16 -12.21 -23.07
C SER A 104 -3.31 -13.49 -23.11
N GLU A 105 -3.36 -14.33 -22.08
CA GLU A 105 -2.66 -15.61 -22.06
C GLU A 105 -3.26 -16.63 -23.03
N MET A 106 -4.60 -16.71 -23.09
CA MET A 106 -5.29 -17.56 -24.08
C MET A 106 -4.94 -17.14 -25.51
N MET A 107 -4.84 -15.84 -25.80
CA MET A 107 -4.46 -15.34 -27.13
C MET A 107 -3.02 -15.73 -27.50
N LYS A 108 -2.08 -15.74 -26.56
CA LYS A 108 -0.72 -16.28 -26.79
C LYS A 108 -0.74 -17.76 -27.16
N ASN A 109 -1.73 -18.49 -26.65
CA ASN A 109 -1.98 -19.90 -26.98
C ASN A 109 -2.89 -20.08 -28.20
N LYS A 110 -2.93 -19.07 -29.09
CA LYS A 110 -3.61 -19.09 -30.41
C LYS A 110 -5.12 -19.22 -30.34
N ILE A 111 -5.76 -18.82 -29.25
CA ILE A 111 -7.21 -18.69 -29.17
C ILE A 111 -7.61 -17.30 -29.66
N LEU A 112 -8.47 -17.25 -30.65
CA LEU A 112 -8.92 -16.00 -31.29
C LEU A 112 -10.01 -15.33 -30.43
N LEU A 113 -9.59 -14.35 -29.60
CA LEU A 113 -10.49 -13.62 -28.72
C LEU A 113 -10.50 -12.13 -29.03
N ASN A 114 -11.60 -11.48 -28.70
CA ASN A 114 -11.72 -10.03 -28.73
C ASN A 114 -11.60 -9.45 -27.30
N PRO A 115 -10.40 -9.02 -26.86
CA PRO A 115 -10.23 -8.50 -25.50
C PRO A 115 -10.92 -7.15 -25.27
N SER A 116 -11.39 -6.47 -26.33
CA SER A 116 -12.06 -5.17 -26.21
C SER A 116 -13.42 -5.26 -25.49
N ILE A 117 -14.06 -6.44 -25.49
CA ILE A 117 -15.31 -6.68 -24.77
C ILE A 117 -15.18 -6.47 -23.25
N LEU A 118 -13.97 -6.74 -22.70
CA LEU A 118 -13.67 -6.57 -21.28
C LEU A 118 -13.32 -5.12 -20.89
N ARG A 119 -13.13 -4.23 -21.87
CA ARG A 119 -12.83 -2.82 -21.62
C ARG A 119 -14.10 -2.06 -21.28
N VAL A 120 -14.32 -1.80 -20.00
CA VAL A 120 -15.48 -1.05 -19.51
C VAL A 120 -15.00 0.24 -18.85
N ASN A 121 -15.59 1.35 -19.31
CA ASN A 121 -15.29 2.66 -18.70
C ASN A 121 -16.16 2.82 -17.45
N MET A 122 -15.57 2.50 -16.30
CA MET A 122 -16.20 2.72 -14.99
C MET A 122 -15.44 3.82 -14.25
N LYS A 123 -16.12 4.93 -14.01
CA LYS A 123 -15.58 5.97 -13.11
C LYS A 123 -15.50 5.39 -11.69
N THR A 124 -14.27 5.25 -11.19
CA THR A 124 -14.00 4.83 -9.81
C THR A 124 -13.50 6.01 -9.02
N THR A 125 -14.13 6.29 -7.90
CA THR A 125 -13.57 7.26 -6.93
C THR A 125 -12.50 6.55 -6.11
N THR A 126 -11.30 7.03 -6.16
CA THR A 126 -10.25 6.57 -5.25
C THR A 126 -10.44 7.31 -3.93
N LYS A 127 -10.91 6.61 -2.89
CA LYS A 127 -10.84 7.15 -1.53
C LYS A 127 -9.36 7.16 -1.15
N HIS A 128 -8.82 8.32 -0.95
CA HIS A 128 -7.48 8.47 -0.40
C HIS A 128 -7.56 8.16 1.10
N HIS A 129 -6.50 7.56 1.63
CA HIS A 129 -6.34 7.43 3.07
C HIS A 129 -5.93 8.81 3.59
N ASP A 130 -6.75 9.37 4.48
CA ASP A 130 -6.43 10.66 5.08
C ASP A 130 -5.20 10.51 5.98
N SER A 131 -4.23 11.42 5.81
CA SER A 131 -3.09 11.55 6.71
C SER A 131 -3.52 12.19 8.02
N LEU A 132 -2.74 11.97 9.06
CA LEU A 132 -2.85 12.71 10.32
C LEU A 132 -2.05 14.01 10.21
N SER A 133 -2.52 15.07 10.88
CA SER A 133 -1.69 16.24 11.19
C SER A 133 -0.65 15.87 12.25
N PHE A 134 0.32 16.75 12.50
CA PHE A 134 1.27 16.58 13.63
C PHE A 134 0.54 16.41 14.95
N HIS A 135 -0.40 17.28 15.25
CA HIS A 135 -1.18 17.23 16.49
C HIS A 135 -1.97 15.92 16.63
N GLU A 136 -2.65 15.48 15.57
CA GLU A 136 -3.37 14.19 15.58
C GLU A 136 -2.43 12.98 15.72
N LEU A 137 -1.19 13.08 15.23
CA LEU A 137 -0.19 12.03 15.41
C LEU A 137 0.30 11.96 16.86
N GLU A 138 0.51 13.11 17.52
CA GLU A 138 0.83 13.17 18.96
C GLU A 138 -0.32 12.61 19.79
N GLU A 139 -1.57 13.01 19.50
CA GLU A 139 -2.75 12.41 20.14
C GLU A 139 -2.82 10.88 19.97
N LEU A 140 -2.36 10.38 18.83
CA LEU A 140 -2.29 8.93 18.58
C LEU A 140 -1.20 8.27 19.44
N TYR A 141 -0.03 8.90 19.60
CA TYR A 141 1.02 8.39 20.50
C TYR A 141 0.53 8.29 21.93
N GLU A 142 -0.07 9.36 22.46
CA GLU A 142 -0.67 9.38 23.81
C GLU A 142 -1.78 8.32 23.96
N PHE A 143 -2.63 8.18 22.93
CA PHE A 143 -3.67 7.17 22.94
C PHE A 143 -3.09 5.75 23.01
N MET A 144 -2.04 5.45 22.23
CA MET A 144 -1.41 4.14 22.25
C MET A 144 -0.68 3.86 23.58
N GLU A 145 -0.11 4.88 24.19
CA GLU A 145 0.53 4.80 25.50
C GLU A 145 -0.49 4.54 26.63
N GLY A 146 -1.70 5.07 26.50
CA GLY A 146 -2.81 4.83 27.42
C GLY A 146 -3.53 3.48 27.24
N GLU A 147 -3.15 2.66 26.26
CA GLU A 147 -3.74 1.33 26.04
C GLU A 147 -3.35 0.36 27.15
N LYS A 148 -4.30 -0.49 27.61
CA LYS A 148 -4.08 -1.40 28.76
C LYS A 148 -3.01 -2.47 28.51
N GLU A 149 -2.90 -2.93 27.25
CA GLU A 149 -2.01 -4.01 26.89
C GLU A 149 -1.10 -3.59 25.74
N LEU A 150 0.17 -4.00 25.81
CA LEU A 150 1.16 -3.73 24.75
C LEU A 150 1.23 -2.23 24.35
N SER A 151 1.05 -1.33 25.34
CA SER A 151 1.01 0.12 25.10
C SER A 151 2.31 0.63 24.47
N LEU A 152 3.46 0.28 25.07
CA LEU A 152 4.78 0.63 24.55
C LEU A 152 4.96 0.12 23.12
N GLU A 153 4.66 -1.16 22.87
CA GLU A 153 4.82 -1.74 21.56
C GLU A 153 3.91 -1.08 20.51
N LYS A 154 2.63 -0.79 20.86
CA LYS A 154 1.72 -0.06 19.98
C LYS A 154 2.21 1.35 19.67
N ARG A 155 2.73 2.07 20.67
CA ARG A 155 3.33 3.39 20.47
C ARG A 155 4.52 3.33 19.54
N LEU A 156 5.43 2.38 19.75
CA LEU A 156 6.62 2.22 18.92
C LEU A 156 6.31 1.76 17.49
N VAL A 157 5.30 0.89 17.30
CA VAL A 157 4.78 0.55 15.96
C VAL A 157 4.24 1.80 15.27
N THR A 158 3.51 2.66 15.99
CA THR A 158 2.98 3.92 15.43
C THR A 158 4.13 4.84 15.00
N LYS A 159 5.12 5.04 15.88
CA LYS A 159 6.32 5.84 15.59
C LYS A 159 7.06 5.27 14.39
N PHE A 160 7.22 3.95 14.34
CA PHE A 160 7.90 3.28 13.22
C PHE A 160 7.20 3.52 11.88
N PHE A 161 5.87 3.42 11.80
CA PHE A 161 5.13 3.73 10.57
C PHE A 161 5.23 5.20 10.18
N ALA A 162 5.14 6.11 11.16
CA ALA A 162 5.18 7.55 10.93
C ALA A 162 6.56 8.06 10.52
N THR A 163 7.64 7.37 10.90
CA THR A 163 9.01 7.76 10.55
C THR A 163 9.54 7.08 9.30
N THR A 164 9.22 5.80 9.08
CA THR A 164 9.81 5.00 8.01
C THR A 164 8.91 4.83 6.78
N ALA A 165 7.63 5.19 6.88
CA ALA A 165 6.61 4.96 5.84
C ALA A 165 6.55 3.51 5.33
N ASN A 166 6.95 2.54 6.13
CA ASN A 166 7.01 1.14 5.73
C ASN A 166 5.61 0.54 5.49
N ARG A 167 5.58 -0.54 4.70
CA ARG A 167 4.35 -1.30 4.47
C ARG A 167 4.02 -2.18 5.67
N ARG A 168 2.72 -2.46 5.87
CA ARG A 168 2.21 -3.32 6.96
C ARG A 168 2.99 -4.64 7.08
N SER A 169 3.12 -5.39 5.98
CA SER A 169 3.77 -6.71 6.00
C SER A 169 5.25 -6.62 6.38
N VAL A 170 5.94 -5.58 5.95
CA VAL A 170 7.34 -5.34 6.27
C VAL A 170 7.49 -5.10 7.77
N THR A 171 6.76 -4.15 8.34
CA THR A 171 6.86 -3.79 9.75
C THR A 171 6.59 -4.97 10.69
N PHE A 172 5.51 -5.74 10.45
CA PHE A 172 5.15 -6.85 11.35
C PHE A 172 5.92 -8.16 11.10
N ASN A 173 6.79 -8.21 10.09
CA ASN A 173 7.69 -9.34 9.88
C ASN A 173 9.16 -8.98 10.11
N MET A 174 9.45 -7.72 10.45
CA MET A 174 10.80 -7.23 10.71
C MET A 174 11.42 -7.95 11.91
N THR A 175 12.68 -8.33 11.75
CA THR A 175 13.51 -8.97 12.76
C THR A 175 14.58 -8.02 13.27
N TRP A 176 15.24 -8.38 14.37
CA TRP A 176 16.36 -7.57 14.88
C TRP A 176 17.55 -7.57 13.93
N ASP A 177 17.72 -8.62 13.11
CA ASP A 177 18.77 -8.71 12.10
C ASP A 177 18.58 -7.70 10.96
N ASP A 178 17.36 -7.20 10.76
CA ASP A 178 17.08 -6.16 9.77
C ASP A 178 17.54 -4.76 10.22
N ILE A 179 17.99 -4.61 11.49
CA ILE A 179 18.46 -3.33 12.05
C ILE A 179 19.96 -3.40 12.32
N THR A 180 20.74 -2.73 11.49
CA THR A 180 22.21 -2.78 11.57
C THR A 180 22.82 -1.39 11.60
N GLN A 181 24.02 -1.27 12.18
CA GLN A 181 24.79 -0.04 12.10
C GLN A 181 25.53 0.04 10.76
N LYS A 182 25.40 1.17 10.07
CA LYS A 182 26.17 1.50 8.85
C LYS A 182 26.94 2.79 9.03
N ASN A 183 28.07 2.90 8.35
CA ASN A 183 28.84 4.14 8.33
C ASN A 183 28.20 5.10 7.32
N ASP A 184 27.82 6.28 7.75
CA ASP A 184 27.41 7.36 6.87
C ASP A 184 28.64 7.89 6.12
N VAL A 185 28.60 7.84 4.78
CA VAL A 185 29.75 8.15 3.92
C VAL A 185 30.11 9.63 3.96
N VAL A 186 29.15 10.50 4.26
CA VAL A 186 29.32 11.95 4.25
C VAL A 186 29.85 12.46 5.58
N THR A 187 29.30 11.96 6.68
CA THR A 187 29.62 12.42 8.03
C THR A 187 30.63 11.55 8.75
N GLY A 188 30.87 10.32 8.27
CA GLY A 188 31.71 9.31 8.95
C GLY A 188 31.09 8.75 10.23
N LYS A 189 29.87 9.16 10.60
CA LYS A 189 29.17 8.67 11.79
C LYS A 189 28.56 7.29 11.54
N LYS A 190 28.45 6.50 12.60
CA LYS A 190 27.64 5.28 12.59
C LYS A 190 26.17 5.65 12.77
N VAL A 191 25.32 5.07 11.96
CA VAL A 191 23.86 5.30 11.96
C VAL A 191 23.14 3.96 11.97
N TRP A 192 22.10 3.84 12.75
CA TRP A 192 21.21 2.68 12.69
C TRP A 192 20.37 2.73 11.43
N VAL A 193 20.34 1.62 10.71
CA VAL A 193 19.62 1.51 9.44
C VAL A 193 18.74 0.28 9.48
N VAL A 194 17.47 0.49 9.23
CA VAL A 194 16.48 -0.57 9.00
C VAL A 194 16.55 -0.94 7.52
N THR A 195 16.96 -2.16 7.21
CA THR A 195 17.00 -2.70 5.85
C THR A 195 15.75 -3.55 5.63
N VAL A 196 14.95 -3.22 4.64
CA VAL A 196 13.71 -3.94 4.33
C VAL A 196 13.63 -4.29 2.86
N ILE A 197 13.05 -5.46 2.56
CA ILE A 197 12.78 -5.86 1.18
C ILE A 197 11.44 -5.25 0.75
N ALA A 198 11.51 -4.29 -0.15
CA ALA A 198 10.34 -3.65 -0.76
C ALA A 198 9.73 -4.57 -1.84
N LYS A 199 8.57 -4.16 -2.38
CA LYS A 199 7.92 -4.90 -3.47
C LYS A 199 8.85 -5.01 -4.69
N GLY A 200 9.02 -6.23 -5.22
CA GLY A 200 9.92 -6.50 -6.35
C GLY A 200 11.37 -6.76 -5.94
N GLU A 201 11.59 -7.25 -4.70
CA GLU A 201 12.90 -7.65 -4.16
C GLU A 201 13.95 -6.52 -4.08
N LYS A 202 13.49 -5.26 -4.13
CA LYS A 202 14.39 -4.11 -3.92
C LYS A 202 14.63 -3.91 -2.44
N GLU A 203 15.87 -3.84 -2.04
CA GLU A 203 16.24 -3.39 -0.71
C GLU A 203 15.95 -1.90 -0.55
N SER A 204 15.39 -1.53 0.59
CA SER A 204 15.16 -0.16 1.01
C SER A 204 15.75 0.04 2.39
N GLU A 205 16.57 1.06 2.52
CA GLU A 205 17.24 1.44 3.76
C GLU A 205 16.56 2.65 4.38
N LYS A 206 16.21 2.53 5.65
CA LYS A 206 15.59 3.60 6.44
C LYS A 206 16.47 3.90 7.66
N PRO A 207 17.28 4.96 7.61
CA PRO A 207 18.02 5.37 8.79
C PRO A 207 17.07 5.79 9.91
N ILE A 208 17.44 5.45 11.14
CA ILE A 208 16.77 5.86 12.37
C ILE A 208 17.77 6.43 13.35
N SER A 209 17.33 7.31 14.24
CA SER A 209 18.21 7.90 15.25
C SER A 209 18.60 6.90 16.34
N ASP A 210 19.67 7.18 17.07
CA ASP A 210 20.13 6.38 18.20
C ASP A 210 19.04 6.29 19.28
N GLU A 211 18.38 7.41 19.57
CA GLU A 211 17.28 7.47 20.56
C GLU A 211 16.13 6.57 20.16
N PHE A 212 15.74 6.53 18.87
CA PHE A 212 14.67 5.67 18.43
C PHE A 212 15.07 4.19 18.45
N TYR A 213 16.32 3.88 18.16
CA TYR A 213 16.83 2.52 18.32
C TYR A 213 16.80 2.08 19.78
N GLU A 214 17.22 2.93 20.72
CA GLU A 214 17.16 2.67 22.16
C GLU A 214 15.72 2.45 22.64
N GLU A 215 14.76 3.22 22.15
CA GLU A 215 13.33 2.97 22.41
C GLU A 215 12.90 1.60 21.91
N LEU A 216 13.29 1.20 20.69
CA LEU A 216 12.98 -0.13 20.15
C LEU A 216 13.61 -1.24 20.99
N GLN A 217 14.84 -1.06 21.48
CA GLN A 217 15.53 -2.04 22.32
C GLN A 217 14.78 -2.37 23.62
N GLN A 218 13.89 -1.50 24.11
CA GLN A 218 13.01 -1.81 25.24
C GLN A 218 12.04 -2.96 24.94
N LEU A 219 11.79 -3.28 23.67
CA LEU A 219 10.99 -4.44 23.27
C LEU A 219 11.83 -5.73 23.17
N ASN A 220 13.15 -5.62 23.17
CA ASN A 220 14.03 -6.76 22.95
C ASN A 220 14.07 -7.66 24.19
N ASN A 221 13.39 -8.77 24.09
CA ASN A 221 13.33 -9.81 25.14
C ASN A 221 13.91 -11.15 24.67
N GLY A 222 14.80 -11.13 23.66
CA GLY A 222 15.40 -12.31 23.06
C GLY A 222 14.55 -12.96 21.96
N GLN A 223 13.47 -12.33 21.55
CA GLN A 223 12.66 -12.79 20.41
C GLN A 223 13.26 -12.33 19.08
N GLU A 224 13.03 -13.11 18.02
CA GLU A 224 13.53 -12.81 16.68
C GLU A 224 12.91 -11.51 16.11
N LYS A 225 11.59 -11.35 16.26
CA LYS A 225 10.86 -10.19 15.72
C LYS A 225 10.99 -8.97 16.62
N VAL A 226 11.10 -7.79 15.99
CA VAL A 226 11.06 -6.50 16.68
C VAL A 226 9.67 -6.24 17.27
N PHE A 227 8.62 -6.49 16.47
CA PHE A 227 7.23 -6.35 16.90
C PHE A 227 6.53 -7.72 16.95
N ASN A 228 6.05 -8.08 18.11
CA ASN A 228 5.40 -9.37 18.40
C ASN A 228 3.87 -9.28 18.38
N LEU A 229 3.30 -8.08 18.58
CA LEU A 229 1.87 -7.90 18.43
C LEU A 229 1.41 -8.19 17.01
N SER A 230 0.25 -8.82 16.88
CA SER A 230 -0.30 -9.06 15.55
C SER A 230 -0.76 -7.74 14.91
N SER A 231 -0.63 -7.62 13.59
CA SER A 231 -1.17 -6.47 12.86
C SER A 231 -2.66 -6.25 13.12
N ARG A 232 -3.41 -7.33 13.38
CA ARG A 232 -4.84 -7.23 13.71
C ARG A 232 -5.09 -6.60 15.09
N THR A 233 -4.24 -6.91 16.07
CA THR A 233 -4.27 -6.29 17.40
C THR A 233 -4.03 -4.78 17.28
N TYR A 234 -3.04 -4.40 16.49
CA TYR A 234 -2.74 -2.99 16.22
C TYR A 234 -3.88 -2.28 15.47
N GLU A 235 -4.45 -2.91 14.44
CA GLU A 235 -5.60 -2.37 13.70
C GLU A 235 -6.81 -2.10 14.61
N ARG A 236 -7.08 -3.00 15.57
CA ARG A 236 -8.15 -2.79 16.57
C ARG A 236 -7.89 -1.55 17.46
N ALA A 237 -6.64 -1.27 17.80
CA ALA A 237 -6.29 -0.04 18.51
C ALA A 237 -6.53 1.20 17.63
N LEU A 238 -6.13 1.16 16.36
CA LEU A 238 -6.45 2.22 15.39
C LEU A 238 -7.96 2.39 15.17
N GLU A 239 -8.74 1.31 15.18
CA GLU A 239 -10.21 1.38 15.11
C GLU A 239 -10.81 2.13 16.31
N ARG A 240 -10.27 1.91 17.53
CA ARG A 240 -10.69 2.66 18.75
C ARG A 240 -10.32 4.13 18.65
N PHE A 241 -9.08 4.43 18.26
CA PHE A 241 -8.64 5.81 18.03
C PHE A 241 -9.47 6.50 16.95
N SER A 242 -9.80 5.81 15.86
CA SER A 242 -10.66 6.32 14.79
C SER A 242 -12.03 6.78 15.29
N LYS A 243 -12.60 6.06 16.27
CA LYS A 243 -13.85 6.46 16.92
C LYS A 243 -13.69 7.71 17.76
N LYS A 244 -12.57 7.84 18.50
CA LYS A 244 -12.24 9.05 19.27
C LYS A 244 -12.07 10.26 18.34
N LEU A 245 -11.35 10.08 17.23
CA LEU A 245 -11.05 11.14 16.26
C LEU A 245 -12.23 11.50 15.34
N GLY A 246 -13.27 10.66 15.27
CA GLY A 246 -14.44 10.88 14.39
C GLY A 246 -14.18 10.58 12.91
N ARG A 247 -13.00 10.06 12.55
CA ARG A 247 -12.63 9.67 11.17
C ARG A 247 -11.75 8.43 11.15
N LYS A 248 -11.72 7.73 10.01
CA LYS A 248 -11.01 6.45 9.88
C LYS A 248 -9.50 6.66 9.80
N VAL A 249 -8.76 6.09 10.75
CA VAL A 249 -7.30 5.96 10.75
C VAL A 249 -6.93 4.52 10.43
N THR A 250 -5.93 4.33 9.57
CA THR A 250 -5.47 3.00 9.13
C THR A 250 -3.96 2.96 9.10
N ILE A 251 -3.37 1.76 9.08
CA ILE A 251 -1.92 1.59 8.88
C ILE A 251 -1.46 2.29 7.59
N HIS A 252 -2.25 2.18 6.51
CA HIS A 252 -1.91 2.88 5.27
C HIS A 252 -2.02 4.40 5.40
N GLY A 253 -2.94 4.89 6.24
CA GLY A 253 -3.04 6.30 6.63
C GLY A 253 -1.78 6.80 7.37
N LEU A 254 -1.15 5.98 8.21
CA LEU A 254 0.12 6.33 8.86
C LEU A 254 1.27 6.47 7.86
N LYS A 255 1.32 5.61 6.83
CA LYS A 255 2.25 5.80 5.72
C LYS A 255 2.00 7.11 4.99
N ALA A 256 0.74 7.45 4.74
CA ALA A 256 0.35 8.74 4.17
C ALA A 256 0.77 9.90 5.08
N THR A 257 0.63 9.75 6.40
CA THR A 257 1.08 10.72 7.42
C THR A 257 2.58 10.97 7.31
N ALA A 258 3.41 9.92 7.27
CA ALA A 258 4.86 10.06 7.12
C ALA A 258 5.24 10.85 5.85
N VAL A 259 4.59 10.57 4.73
CA VAL A 259 4.80 11.27 3.45
C VAL A 259 4.37 12.73 3.55
N THR A 260 3.21 13.00 4.15
CA THR A 260 2.66 14.36 4.26
C THR A 260 3.53 15.23 5.19
N ILE A 261 3.88 14.69 6.36
CA ILE A 261 4.77 15.38 7.31
C ILE A 261 6.16 15.57 6.71
N GLY A 262 6.74 14.54 6.07
CA GLY A 262 8.02 14.66 5.38
C GLY A 262 8.01 15.75 4.30
N TYR A 263 6.93 15.89 3.57
CA TYR A 263 6.79 16.97 2.60
C TYR A 263 6.63 18.35 3.25
N GLN A 264 5.86 18.45 4.34
CA GLN A 264 5.75 19.71 5.09
C GLN A 264 7.11 20.19 5.58
N MET A 265 7.94 19.28 6.10
CA MET A 265 9.27 19.59 6.61
C MET A 265 10.28 19.95 5.51
N THR A 266 10.26 19.27 4.38
CA THR A 266 11.32 19.36 3.36
C THR A 266 10.90 20.13 2.12
N LYS A 267 9.60 20.16 1.80
CA LYS A 267 9.02 20.60 0.53
C LYS A 267 9.61 19.87 -0.70
N ASP A 268 10.25 18.71 -0.47
CA ASP A 268 10.86 17.89 -1.51
C ASP A 268 10.10 16.58 -1.71
N ILE A 269 9.39 16.50 -2.84
CA ILE A 269 8.62 15.31 -3.21
C ILE A 269 9.49 14.10 -3.53
N ASN A 270 10.76 14.29 -3.93
CA ASN A 270 11.67 13.20 -4.23
C ASN A 270 12.12 12.50 -2.93
N LEU A 271 12.42 13.26 -1.88
CA LEU A 271 12.69 12.70 -0.55
C LEU A 271 11.47 11.92 -0.03
N CYS A 272 10.27 12.46 -0.20
CA CYS A 272 9.04 11.77 0.17
C CYS A 272 8.79 10.50 -0.65
N LYS A 273 9.12 10.51 -1.95
CA LYS A 273 9.08 9.32 -2.82
C LYS A 273 10.04 8.23 -2.33
N GLN A 274 11.27 8.61 -1.98
CA GLN A 274 12.27 7.69 -1.43
C GLN A 274 11.81 7.11 -0.08
N LEU A 275 11.32 7.97 0.84
CA LEU A 275 10.80 7.54 2.12
C LEU A 275 9.68 6.50 1.96
N ALA A 276 8.79 6.68 1.00
CA ALA A 276 7.65 5.81 0.79
C ALA A 276 7.93 4.59 -0.10
N ASP A 277 9.11 4.43 -0.66
CA ASP A 277 9.47 3.41 -1.67
C ASP A 277 8.48 3.39 -2.85
N HIS A 278 8.13 4.57 -3.35
CA HIS A 278 7.26 4.69 -4.51
C HIS A 278 8.09 4.70 -5.80
N GLU A 279 7.67 3.88 -6.78
CA GLU A 279 8.31 3.85 -8.09
C GLU A 279 8.01 5.11 -8.89
N ASP A 280 6.77 5.63 -8.75
CA ASP A 280 6.30 6.80 -9.48
C ASP A 280 5.97 7.95 -8.51
N ILE A 281 6.40 9.15 -8.89
CA ILE A 281 6.15 10.39 -8.15
C ILE A 281 4.66 10.73 -8.05
N SER A 282 3.87 10.33 -9.07
CA SER A 282 2.41 10.50 -9.06
C SER A 282 1.75 9.80 -7.88
N THR A 283 2.30 8.66 -7.45
CA THR A 283 1.83 7.94 -6.26
C THR A 283 2.07 8.74 -4.99
N THR A 284 3.18 9.47 -4.91
CA THR A 284 3.49 10.36 -3.78
C THR A 284 2.59 11.60 -3.79
N GLY A 285 2.39 12.21 -4.95
CA GLY A 285 1.53 13.38 -5.13
C GLY A 285 0.07 13.19 -4.68
N ILE A 286 -0.41 11.96 -4.65
CA ILE A 286 -1.76 11.63 -4.15
C ILE A 286 -1.95 12.02 -2.68
N TYR A 287 -0.89 11.97 -1.87
CA TYR A 287 -0.91 12.29 -0.44
C TYR A 287 -0.74 13.79 -0.17
N LEU A 288 -0.27 14.55 -1.16
CA LEU A 288 0.01 15.97 -1.04
C LEU A 288 -1.21 16.78 -1.48
N LYS A 289 -2.27 16.76 -0.67
CA LYS A 289 -3.41 17.68 -0.85
C LYS A 289 -3.03 19.04 -0.29
N GLU A 290 -2.68 19.97 -1.15
CA GLU A 290 -2.57 21.37 -0.75
C GLU A 290 -3.96 22.00 -0.73
N GLU A 291 -4.29 22.70 0.36
CA GLU A 291 -5.39 23.65 0.36
C GLU A 291 -5.09 24.74 -0.68
N LYS A 292 -6.08 25.08 -1.50
CA LYS A 292 -5.93 26.12 -2.51
C LYS A 292 -5.84 27.50 -1.87
N SER A 293 -4.68 27.83 -1.35
CA SER A 293 -4.36 29.20 -0.94
C SER A 293 -3.70 29.93 -2.11
N TYR A 294 -4.30 31.00 -2.60
CA TYR A 294 -3.73 31.82 -3.68
C TYR A 294 -2.41 32.47 -3.24
N THR A 295 -2.29 32.83 -1.98
CA THR A 295 -1.08 33.47 -1.42
C THR A 295 0.07 32.48 -1.24
N ASN A 296 -0.21 31.17 -1.19
CA ASN A 296 0.82 30.11 -1.13
C ASN A 296 1.21 29.60 -2.53
N GLN A 297 0.59 30.10 -3.60
CA GLN A 297 0.98 29.70 -4.94
C GLN A 297 2.34 30.27 -5.30
N LEU A 298 3.15 29.44 -5.98
CA LEU A 298 4.51 29.79 -6.38
C LEU A 298 4.55 31.08 -7.23
N SER A 299 3.62 31.24 -8.16
CA SER A 299 3.51 32.45 -9.00
C SER A 299 3.29 33.69 -8.17
N TYR A 300 2.44 33.63 -7.14
CA TYR A 300 2.22 34.75 -6.23
C TYR A 300 3.49 35.09 -5.45
N ASN A 301 4.14 34.08 -4.88
CA ASN A 301 5.36 34.28 -4.09
C ASN A 301 6.54 34.76 -4.95
N MET A 302 6.70 34.23 -6.17
CA MET A 302 7.75 34.68 -7.09
C MET A 302 7.51 36.11 -7.60
N SER A 303 6.27 36.60 -7.64
CA SER A 303 5.95 37.97 -8.04
C SER A 303 6.19 39.01 -6.93
N ARG A 304 6.43 38.55 -5.68
CA ARG A 304 6.71 39.44 -4.55
C ARG A 304 8.21 39.64 -4.37
N LYS A 305 8.60 40.86 -4.04
CA LYS A 305 9.94 41.08 -3.47
C LYS A 305 9.94 40.60 -2.03
N LEU A 306 10.75 39.58 -1.75
CA LEU A 306 10.93 39.11 -0.38
C LEU A 306 11.82 40.12 0.36
N ASP A 307 11.31 40.65 1.45
CA ASP A 307 12.03 41.56 2.33
C ASP A 307 12.46 40.84 3.58
N ASP A 308 13.75 40.60 3.71
CA ASP A 308 14.37 39.92 4.85
C ASP A 308 14.63 40.87 6.04
N SER A 309 14.39 42.18 5.88
CA SER A 309 14.56 43.15 6.98
C SER A 309 13.64 42.81 8.16
N ILE A 310 12.42 42.32 7.88
CA ILE A 310 11.48 41.91 8.91
C ILE A 310 12.08 40.85 9.86
N LEU A 311 12.85 39.89 9.32
CA LEU A 311 13.48 38.85 10.13
C LEU A 311 14.62 39.41 11.01
N LYS A 312 15.31 40.46 10.53
CA LYS A 312 16.40 41.11 11.26
C LYS A 312 15.89 41.98 12.41
N ASP A 313 14.69 42.53 12.24
CA ASP A 313 14.05 43.42 13.20
C ASP A 313 13.15 42.66 14.22
N MET A 314 12.90 41.37 14.00
CA MET A 314 12.15 40.53 14.95
C MET A 314 12.93 40.31 16.23
N SER A 315 12.25 40.43 17.38
CA SER A 315 12.81 39.99 18.65
C SER A 315 12.98 38.46 18.67
N LYS A 316 13.86 37.98 19.54
CA LYS A 316 14.04 36.51 19.73
C LYS A 316 12.73 35.86 20.19
N GLU A 317 11.99 36.55 21.04
CA GLU A 317 10.69 36.09 21.58
C GLU A 317 9.64 35.97 20.45
N ASP A 318 9.56 36.97 19.59
CA ASP A 318 8.63 36.94 18.45
C ASP A 318 8.98 35.84 17.45
N LEU A 319 10.28 35.65 17.18
CA LEU A 319 10.75 34.59 16.29
C LEU A 319 10.45 33.21 16.87
N LEU A 320 10.63 32.98 18.16
CA LEU A 320 10.28 31.71 18.82
C LEU A 320 8.77 31.48 18.80
N SER A 321 7.98 32.49 19.11
CA SER A 321 6.52 32.42 19.04
C SER A 321 6.02 32.11 17.61
N PHE A 322 6.63 32.72 16.61
CA PHE A 322 6.35 32.41 15.21
C PHE A 322 6.68 30.95 14.86
N LEU A 323 7.83 30.44 15.31
CA LEU A 323 8.22 29.06 15.08
C LEU A 323 7.34 28.06 15.83
N GLU A 324 6.92 28.39 17.04
CA GLU A 324 5.97 27.57 17.81
C GLU A 324 4.58 27.49 17.14
N SER A 325 4.18 28.58 16.49
CA SER A 325 2.93 28.64 15.72
C SER A 325 3.01 27.98 14.33
N ASN A 326 4.24 27.66 13.86
CA ASN A 326 4.51 27.10 12.52
C ASN A 326 5.44 25.87 12.65
N GLU A 327 4.88 24.75 13.12
CA GLU A 327 5.65 23.53 13.41
C GLU A 327 6.43 22.98 12.22
N ASP A 328 5.88 23.09 11.03
CA ASP A 328 6.54 22.64 9.80
C ASP A 328 7.83 23.42 9.52
N ILE A 329 7.83 24.74 9.75
CA ILE A 329 9.02 25.61 9.62
C ILE A 329 10.00 25.29 10.75
N LYS A 330 9.54 25.19 11.99
CA LYS A 330 10.36 24.82 13.15
C LYS A 330 11.10 23.51 12.92
N ASN A 331 10.37 22.46 12.56
CA ASN A 331 10.95 21.14 12.32
C ASN A 331 11.88 21.11 11.10
N SER A 332 11.58 21.87 10.05
CA SER A 332 12.50 22.03 8.91
C SER A 332 13.84 22.68 9.31
N ILE A 333 13.80 23.68 10.17
CA ILE A 333 15.01 24.32 10.70
C ILE A 333 15.80 23.36 11.58
N LEU A 334 15.15 22.68 12.54
CA LEU A 334 15.79 21.72 13.44
C LEU A 334 16.47 20.58 12.65
N MET A 335 15.77 20.04 11.66
CA MET A 335 16.33 19.01 10.78
C MET A 335 17.60 19.48 10.05
N ARG A 336 17.65 20.72 9.59
CA ARG A 336 18.81 21.30 8.89
C ARG A 336 19.97 21.61 9.83
N LEU A 337 19.68 21.91 11.09
CA LEU A 337 20.68 22.13 12.11
C LEU A 337 21.26 20.81 12.65
N GLY A 338 20.65 19.69 12.34
CA GLY A 338 21.10 18.37 12.79
C GLY A 338 20.86 18.10 14.27
N VAL A 339 19.84 18.71 14.85
CA VAL A 339 19.39 18.56 16.24
C VAL A 339 17.96 18.04 16.29
#